data_ee2b9f57d206c88ffd6384049018921f
#
_entry.id   ee2b9f57d206c88ffd6384049018921f
#
_cell.length_a   1.000
_cell.length_b   1.000
_cell.length_c   1.000
_cell.angle_alpha   90.00
_cell.angle_beta   90.00
_cell.angle_gamma   90.00
#
_symmetry.space_group_name_H-M   'P 1'
#
loop_
_entity.id
_entity.type
_entity.pdbx_description
1 polymer ?
#
loop_
_entity_poly.entity_id
_entity_poly.type
_entity_poly.pdbx_seq_one_letter_code
_entity_poly.pdbx_strand_id
1 'polypeptide(L)'
;MDSAFILHLIRHAPTRGNGLKQYIGWTDEAVLPFSANGCLGVESVWGSDLLRCRQTAERLFPNADYHADPDFRECHFGEWEKKTYDELNRDQRYRDWIDNPIDLAPPGGESLVDMIKRIDRAILALPEGNEFYIVTHGGPIRYLLKKASGQNFRQQTALHGHCYTLVWQNREAYEEGAPCTSYSVEPLMANANG
;
A
#
# COMPACT_ATOMS: atom_id res chain seq x y z
N MET A 1 -5.05 -24.77 17.91
CA MET A 1 -3.76 -24.12 17.65
C MET A 1 -4.09 -22.93 16.76
N ASP A 2 -3.84 -21.74 17.25
CA ASP A 2 -4.09 -20.54 16.48
C ASP A 2 -3.13 -20.52 15.30
N SER A 3 -3.67 -20.46 14.08
CA SER A 3 -2.85 -20.42 12.86
C SER A 3 -2.25 -19.03 12.69
N ALA A 4 -1.05 -18.95 12.12
CA ALA A 4 -0.36 -17.71 11.83
C ALA A 4 -1.25 -16.76 11.01
N PHE A 5 -1.25 -15.46 11.32
CA PHE A 5 -1.91 -14.42 10.54
C PHE A 5 -0.93 -13.84 9.52
N ILE A 6 -1.27 -13.92 8.25
CA ILE A 6 -0.37 -13.61 7.13
C ILE A 6 -0.99 -12.54 6.24
N LEU A 7 -0.27 -11.46 6.00
CA LEU A 7 -0.64 -10.41 5.05
C LEU A 7 0.38 -10.38 3.91
N HIS A 8 -0.08 -10.63 2.68
CA HIS A 8 0.68 -10.45 1.45
C HIS A 8 0.32 -9.09 0.86
N LEU A 9 1.16 -8.08 1.12
CA LEU A 9 0.94 -6.70 0.69
C LEU A 9 1.63 -6.45 -0.64
N ILE A 10 0.88 -6.17 -1.69
CA ILE A 10 1.41 -5.94 -3.03
C ILE A 10 1.26 -4.46 -3.39
N ARG A 11 2.38 -3.79 -3.70
CA ARG A 11 2.28 -2.46 -4.27
C ARG A 11 1.91 -2.55 -5.74
N HIS A 12 0.88 -1.80 -6.14
CA HIS A 12 0.42 -1.73 -7.54
C HIS A 12 1.58 -1.50 -8.52
N ALA A 13 1.40 -1.92 -9.78
CA ALA A 13 2.32 -1.65 -10.87
C ALA A 13 2.48 -0.13 -11.11
N PRO A 14 3.64 0.32 -11.66
CA PRO A 14 3.88 1.74 -11.87
C PRO A 14 2.84 2.35 -12.82
N THR A 15 2.52 3.63 -12.56
CA THR A 15 1.69 4.47 -13.41
C THR A 15 2.52 5.55 -14.10
N ARG A 16 1.91 6.30 -15.03
CA ARG A 16 2.59 7.43 -15.67
C ARG A 16 3.02 8.49 -14.65
N GLY A 17 2.14 8.83 -13.71
CA GLY A 17 2.44 9.80 -12.66
C GLY A 17 3.60 9.37 -11.77
N ASN A 18 3.71 8.07 -11.45
CA ASN A 18 4.87 7.54 -10.72
C ASN A 18 6.18 7.75 -11.50
N GLY A 19 6.18 7.49 -12.82
CA GLY A 19 7.34 7.73 -13.70
C GLY A 19 7.74 9.20 -13.74
N LEU A 20 6.77 10.11 -13.64
CA LEU A 20 6.99 11.56 -13.58
C LEU A 20 7.31 12.07 -12.16
N LYS A 21 7.43 11.19 -11.17
CA LYS A 21 7.69 11.51 -9.75
C LYS A 21 6.65 12.45 -9.14
N GLN A 22 5.41 12.34 -9.60
CA GLN A 22 4.26 13.08 -9.09
C GLN A 22 3.70 12.44 -7.82
N TYR A 23 3.12 13.24 -6.95
CA TYR A 23 2.28 12.75 -5.85
C TYR A 23 0.98 12.21 -6.43
N ILE A 24 0.81 10.89 -6.41
CA ILE A 24 -0.37 10.19 -6.90
C ILE A 24 -1.01 9.47 -5.71
N GLY A 25 -1.94 10.14 -5.08
CA GLY A 25 -2.72 9.62 -3.97
C GLY A 25 -4.08 9.10 -4.43
N TRP A 26 -5.09 9.97 -4.41
CA TRP A 26 -6.45 9.62 -4.83
C TRP A 26 -6.73 9.89 -6.30
N THR A 27 -5.81 10.54 -7.01
CA THR A 27 -5.86 10.61 -8.48
C THR A 27 -5.94 9.18 -9.03
N ASP A 28 -6.98 8.92 -9.83
CA ASP A 28 -7.17 7.62 -10.45
C ASP A 28 -6.54 7.58 -11.84
N GLU A 29 -5.62 6.67 -12.05
CA GLU A 29 -4.91 6.46 -13.31
C GLU A 29 -4.55 5.00 -13.52
N ALA A 30 -4.45 4.60 -14.80
CA ALA A 30 -4.09 3.25 -15.19
C ALA A 30 -2.60 2.95 -14.96
N VAL A 31 -2.29 1.67 -14.80
CA VAL A 31 -0.90 1.18 -14.77
C VAL A 31 -0.26 1.27 -16.16
N LEU A 32 1.06 1.43 -16.20
CA LEU A 32 1.84 1.21 -17.41
C LEU A 32 1.84 -0.30 -17.75
N PRO A 33 2.02 -0.67 -19.03
CA PRO A 33 2.18 -2.08 -19.40
C PRO A 33 3.28 -2.74 -18.59
N PHE A 34 3.01 -3.92 -18.04
CA PHE A 34 3.97 -4.72 -17.29
C PHE A 34 3.76 -6.21 -17.56
N SER A 35 4.83 -6.98 -17.35
CA SER A 35 4.79 -8.44 -17.41
C SER A 35 4.88 -9.01 -15.99
N ALA A 36 4.05 -9.98 -15.71
CA ALA A 36 4.06 -10.70 -14.44
C ALA A 36 3.68 -12.17 -14.69
N ASN A 37 4.22 -13.05 -13.88
CA ASN A 37 3.74 -14.43 -13.79
C ASN A 37 2.53 -14.39 -12.85
N GLY A 38 1.36 -14.80 -13.36
CA GLY A 38 0.15 -14.85 -12.55
C GLY A 38 0.31 -15.83 -11.38
N CYS A 39 -0.20 -15.45 -10.21
CA CYS A 39 -0.30 -16.32 -9.05
C CYS A 39 -1.55 -17.18 -9.19
N LEU A 40 -1.39 -18.46 -9.49
CA LEU A 40 -2.49 -19.41 -9.60
C LEU A 40 -2.84 -19.95 -8.21
N GLY A 41 -4.15 -20.17 -7.96
CA GLY A 41 -4.63 -20.78 -6.72
C GLY A 41 -5.05 -19.79 -5.63
N VAL A 42 -4.94 -18.47 -5.87
CA VAL A 42 -5.54 -17.44 -5.02
C VAL A 42 -6.98 -17.20 -5.48
N GLU A 43 -7.94 -17.38 -4.58
CA GLU A 43 -9.37 -17.25 -4.88
C GLU A 43 -9.93 -15.87 -4.59
N SER A 44 -9.34 -15.15 -3.62
CA SER A 44 -9.79 -13.81 -3.20
C SER A 44 -8.62 -12.87 -2.98
N VAL A 45 -8.75 -11.65 -3.46
CA VAL A 45 -7.77 -10.57 -3.31
C VAL A 45 -8.49 -9.30 -2.86
N TRP A 46 -8.01 -8.67 -1.82
CA TRP A 46 -8.50 -7.38 -1.32
C TRP A 46 -7.64 -6.25 -1.84
N GLY A 47 -8.13 -5.04 -1.76
CA GLY A 47 -7.29 -3.90 -2.09
C GLY A 47 -8.03 -2.61 -2.37
N SER A 48 -7.25 -1.59 -2.72
CA SER A 48 -7.76 -0.28 -3.06
C SER A 48 -8.70 -0.33 -4.27
N ASP A 49 -9.77 0.44 -4.22
CA ASP A 49 -10.73 0.59 -5.32
C ASP A 49 -10.19 1.37 -6.52
N LEU A 50 -8.99 1.98 -6.40
CA LEU A 50 -8.36 2.72 -7.49
C LEU A 50 -7.91 1.80 -8.64
N LEU A 51 -8.07 2.29 -9.87
CA LEU A 51 -7.87 1.53 -11.11
C LEU A 51 -6.52 0.81 -11.16
N ARG A 52 -5.43 1.47 -10.75
CA ARG A 52 -4.09 0.87 -10.74
C ARG A 52 -3.96 -0.37 -9.86
N CYS A 53 -4.70 -0.43 -8.73
CA CYS A 53 -4.73 -1.62 -7.87
C CYS A 53 -5.57 -2.74 -8.50
N ARG A 54 -6.73 -2.41 -9.06
CA ARG A 54 -7.58 -3.37 -9.78
C ARG A 54 -6.84 -4.02 -10.95
N GLN A 55 -6.24 -3.21 -11.83
CA GLN A 55 -5.48 -3.71 -12.98
C GLN A 55 -4.25 -4.53 -12.59
N THR A 56 -3.60 -4.18 -11.48
CA THR A 56 -2.51 -4.98 -10.92
C THR A 56 -3.01 -6.34 -10.44
N ALA A 57 -4.12 -6.35 -9.68
CA ALA A 57 -4.74 -7.57 -9.18
C ALA A 57 -5.19 -8.49 -10.32
N GLU A 58 -5.92 -7.96 -11.31
CA GLU A 58 -6.38 -8.71 -12.48
C GLU A 58 -5.23 -9.40 -13.24
N ARG A 59 -4.08 -8.74 -13.32
CA ARG A 59 -2.92 -9.32 -14.00
C ARG A 59 -2.19 -10.37 -13.17
N LEU A 60 -2.07 -10.15 -11.85
CA LEU A 60 -1.38 -11.07 -10.94
C LEU A 60 -2.26 -12.27 -10.54
N PHE A 61 -3.56 -12.07 -10.41
CA PHE A 61 -4.53 -13.02 -9.88
C PHE A 61 -5.74 -13.16 -10.83
N PRO A 62 -5.55 -13.67 -12.04
CA PRO A 62 -6.58 -13.63 -13.10
C PRO A 62 -7.85 -14.38 -12.78
N ASN A 63 -7.84 -15.29 -11.80
CA ASN A 63 -8.97 -16.11 -11.41
C ASN A 63 -9.54 -15.74 -10.03
N ALA A 64 -9.01 -14.70 -9.38
CA ALA A 64 -9.44 -14.31 -8.04
C ALA A 64 -10.57 -13.27 -8.08
N ASP A 65 -11.47 -13.36 -7.13
CA ASP A 65 -12.45 -12.32 -6.84
C ASP A 65 -11.77 -11.12 -6.18
N TYR A 66 -11.93 -9.92 -6.76
CA TYR A 66 -11.34 -8.69 -6.23
C TYR A 66 -12.32 -7.94 -5.33
N HIS A 67 -11.97 -7.83 -4.05
CA HIS A 67 -12.72 -7.10 -3.03
C HIS A 67 -12.16 -5.69 -2.84
N ALA A 68 -12.77 -4.74 -3.52
CA ALA A 68 -12.32 -3.34 -3.50
C ALA A 68 -12.82 -2.61 -2.25
N ASP A 69 -11.90 -1.92 -1.57
CA ASP A 69 -12.21 -1.11 -0.40
C ASP A 69 -11.43 0.21 -0.46
N PRO A 70 -12.11 1.39 -0.42
CA PRO A 70 -11.47 2.70 -0.44
C PRO A 70 -10.57 2.95 0.78
N ASP A 71 -10.74 2.22 1.88
CA ASP A 71 -9.87 2.32 3.03
C ASP A 71 -8.44 1.81 2.75
N PHE A 72 -8.21 1.04 1.67
CA PHE A 72 -6.87 0.67 1.19
C PHE A 72 -6.23 1.68 0.25
N ARG A 73 -6.83 2.84 -0.03
CA ARG A 73 -6.22 3.88 -0.88
C ARG A 73 -4.91 4.42 -0.31
N GLU A 74 -4.10 5.03 -1.21
CA GLU A 74 -2.94 5.85 -0.84
C GLU A 74 -3.37 7.09 -0.04
N CYS A 75 -2.42 7.74 0.63
CA CYS A 75 -2.63 9.03 1.25
C CYS A 75 -3.23 10.03 0.25
N HIS A 76 -4.27 10.77 0.67
CA HIS A 76 -4.87 11.82 -0.15
C HIS A 76 -4.00 13.07 -0.13
N PHE A 77 -3.38 13.40 -1.26
CA PHE A 77 -2.47 14.56 -1.32
C PHE A 77 -3.19 15.90 -1.60
N GLY A 78 -4.51 15.93 -1.74
CA GLY A 78 -5.30 17.15 -1.88
C GLY A 78 -4.81 18.03 -3.05
N GLU A 79 -4.51 19.31 -2.76
CA GLU A 79 -4.03 20.27 -3.75
C GLU A 79 -2.65 19.91 -4.34
N TRP A 80 -1.94 18.94 -3.76
CA TRP A 80 -0.63 18.50 -4.24
C TRP A 80 -0.71 17.27 -5.15
N GLU A 81 -1.90 16.75 -5.42
CA GLU A 81 -2.09 15.70 -6.41
C GLU A 81 -1.52 16.10 -7.76
N LYS A 82 -0.80 15.18 -8.42
CA LYS A 82 -0.11 15.36 -9.70
C LYS A 82 1.04 16.37 -9.72
N LYS A 83 1.38 16.98 -8.59
CA LYS A 83 2.56 17.85 -8.48
C LYS A 83 3.79 17.04 -8.10
N THR A 84 4.94 17.54 -8.49
CA THR A 84 6.25 16.97 -8.16
C THR A 84 6.87 17.67 -6.93
N TYR A 85 7.91 17.06 -6.36
CA TYR A 85 8.73 17.72 -5.34
C TYR A 85 9.25 19.10 -5.80
N ASP A 86 9.74 19.18 -7.04
CA ASP A 86 10.33 20.40 -7.58
C ASP A 86 9.33 21.56 -7.70
N GLU A 87 8.06 21.25 -7.97
CA GLU A 87 6.97 22.23 -8.01
C GLU A 87 6.55 22.70 -6.62
N LEU A 88 6.70 21.84 -5.60
CA LEU A 88 6.21 22.08 -4.24
C LEU A 88 7.28 22.56 -3.27
N ASN A 89 8.57 22.34 -3.53
CA ASN A 89 9.65 22.56 -2.57
C ASN A 89 9.82 24.00 -2.09
N ARG A 90 9.19 24.98 -2.77
CA ARG A 90 9.16 26.40 -2.38
C ARG A 90 7.93 26.78 -1.55
N ASP A 91 6.91 25.93 -1.48
CA ASP A 91 5.74 26.14 -0.62
C ASP A 91 6.11 25.80 0.84
N GLN A 92 5.95 26.77 1.75
CA GLN A 92 6.28 26.55 3.16
C GLN A 92 5.41 25.47 3.78
N ARG A 93 4.10 25.39 3.42
CA ARG A 93 3.19 24.35 3.92
C ARG A 93 3.65 22.95 3.54
N TYR A 94 4.21 22.80 2.33
CA TYR A 94 4.74 21.53 1.86
C TYR A 94 6.01 21.14 2.63
N ARG A 95 6.90 22.08 2.93
CA ARG A 95 8.11 21.82 3.73
C ARG A 95 7.75 21.43 5.16
N ASP A 96 6.82 22.15 5.79
CA ASP A 96 6.32 21.85 7.12
C ASP A 96 5.71 20.43 7.18
N TRP A 97 4.95 20.06 6.14
CA TRP A 97 4.40 18.71 6.01
C TRP A 97 5.48 17.63 5.83
N ILE A 98 6.50 17.86 5.00
CA ILE A 98 7.62 16.91 4.86
C ILE A 98 8.30 16.67 6.21
N ASP A 99 8.46 17.71 7.02
CA ASP A 99 9.11 17.61 8.32
C ASP A 99 8.23 16.89 9.35
N ASN A 100 6.91 17.12 9.30
CA ASN A 100 5.93 16.49 10.20
C ASN A 100 4.70 15.93 9.45
N PRO A 101 4.82 14.88 8.64
CA PRO A 101 3.71 14.33 7.88
C PRO A 101 2.70 13.54 8.74
N ILE A 102 3.04 13.30 10.01
CA ILE A 102 2.17 12.56 10.94
C ILE A 102 0.96 13.42 11.29
N ASP A 103 1.20 14.65 11.71
CA ASP A 103 0.17 15.55 12.25
C ASP A 103 -0.36 16.55 11.22
N LEU A 104 0.44 16.85 10.18
CA LEU A 104 0.07 17.79 9.14
C LEU A 104 -0.50 17.07 7.93
N ALA A 105 -1.54 17.65 7.34
CA ALA A 105 -2.16 17.17 6.12
C ALA A 105 -1.83 18.10 4.94
N PRO A 106 -1.74 17.57 3.71
CA PRO A 106 -1.82 18.40 2.50
C PRO A 106 -3.09 19.23 2.49
N PRO A 107 -3.10 20.45 1.95
CA PRO A 107 -4.31 21.24 1.81
C PRO A 107 -5.39 20.46 1.04
N GLY A 108 -6.56 20.28 1.66
CA GLY A 108 -7.64 19.46 1.09
C GLY A 108 -7.36 17.96 1.02
N GLY A 109 -6.28 17.48 1.65
CA GLY A 109 -5.91 16.08 1.75
C GLY A 109 -6.10 15.49 3.14
N GLU A 110 -5.45 14.37 3.42
CA GLU A 110 -5.49 13.70 4.73
C GLU A 110 -4.11 13.65 5.39
N SER A 111 -4.10 13.61 6.72
CA SER A 111 -2.87 13.36 7.48
C SER A 111 -2.45 11.90 7.42
N LEU A 112 -1.20 11.62 7.75
CA LEU A 112 -0.74 10.22 7.85
C LEU A 112 -1.49 9.45 8.95
N VAL A 113 -1.91 10.14 10.03
CA VAL A 113 -2.74 9.54 11.09
C VAL A 113 -4.10 9.11 10.57
N ASP A 114 -4.74 9.91 9.69
CA ASP A 114 -6.05 9.57 9.13
C ASP A 114 -5.94 8.38 8.17
N MET A 115 -4.89 8.35 7.33
CA MET A 115 -4.59 7.19 6.50
C MET A 115 -4.40 5.92 7.35
N ILE A 116 -3.60 6.00 8.42
CA ILE A 116 -3.34 4.88 9.33
C ILE A 116 -4.65 4.34 9.92
N LYS A 117 -5.52 5.21 10.42
CA LYS A 117 -6.80 4.80 11.02
C LYS A 117 -7.68 4.02 10.03
N ARG A 118 -7.76 4.46 8.76
CA ARG A 118 -8.58 3.75 7.77
C ARG A 118 -7.93 2.44 7.32
N ILE A 119 -6.59 2.36 7.22
CA ILE A 119 -5.90 1.10 6.92
C ILE A 119 -6.12 0.08 8.05
N ASP A 120 -5.98 0.49 9.32
CA ASP A 120 -6.26 -0.41 10.45
C ASP A 120 -7.71 -0.89 10.42
N ARG A 121 -8.67 -0.01 10.15
CA ARG A 121 -10.08 -0.39 10.00
C ARG A 121 -10.29 -1.40 8.87
N ALA A 122 -9.66 -1.21 7.71
CA ALA A 122 -9.75 -2.14 6.59
C ALA A 122 -9.17 -3.52 6.92
N ILE A 123 -8.03 -3.58 7.60
CA ILE A 123 -7.44 -4.87 8.02
C ILE A 123 -8.33 -5.57 9.07
N LEU A 124 -8.88 -4.83 10.02
CA LEU A 124 -9.78 -5.40 11.04
C LEU A 124 -11.12 -5.89 10.44
N ALA A 125 -11.56 -5.27 9.34
CA ALA A 125 -12.78 -5.65 8.61
C ALA A 125 -12.61 -6.85 7.67
N LEU A 126 -11.39 -7.36 7.48
CA LEU A 126 -11.17 -8.59 6.71
C LEU A 126 -11.96 -9.76 7.32
N PRO A 127 -12.53 -10.65 6.49
CA PRO A 127 -13.36 -11.76 6.97
C PRO A 127 -12.60 -12.71 7.91
N GLU A 128 -13.30 -13.72 8.42
CA GLU A 128 -12.63 -14.81 9.11
C GLU A 128 -11.63 -15.49 8.18
N GLY A 129 -10.42 -15.70 8.70
CA GLY A 129 -9.31 -16.27 7.95
C GLY A 129 -7.97 -15.77 8.49
N ASN A 130 -6.91 -16.37 7.98
CA ASN A 130 -5.56 -16.13 8.49
C ASN A 130 -4.55 -15.71 7.43
N GLU A 131 -4.93 -15.72 6.14
CA GLU A 131 -4.03 -15.38 5.04
C GLU A 131 -4.76 -14.53 4.00
N PHE A 132 -4.20 -13.35 3.70
CA PHE A 132 -4.84 -12.36 2.84
C PHE A 132 -3.85 -11.75 1.85
N TYR A 133 -4.27 -11.66 0.59
CA TYR A 133 -3.56 -10.95 -0.48
C TYR A 133 -4.20 -9.57 -0.66
N ILE A 134 -3.39 -8.51 -0.53
CA ILE A 134 -3.88 -7.12 -0.54
C ILE A 134 -3.07 -6.30 -1.54
N VAL A 135 -3.73 -5.80 -2.58
CA VAL A 135 -3.11 -4.88 -3.55
C VAL A 135 -3.39 -3.44 -3.14
N THR A 136 -2.34 -2.70 -2.80
CA THR A 136 -2.43 -1.36 -2.25
C THR A 136 -1.26 -0.47 -2.72
N HIS A 137 -0.87 0.52 -1.94
CA HIS A 137 0.03 1.61 -2.30
C HIS A 137 1.24 1.72 -1.37
N GLY A 138 2.13 2.66 -1.69
CA GLY A 138 3.37 2.87 -0.96
C GLY A 138 3.18 3.29 0.50
N GLY A 139 2.29 4.23 0.76
CA GLY A 139 2.01 4.73 2.12
C GLY A 139 1.45 3.64 3.04
N PRO A 140 0.35 2.96 2.68
CA PRO A 140 -0.18 1.84 3.44
C PRO A 140 0.83 0.73 3.73
N ILE A 141 1.62 0.32 2.72
CA ILE A 141 2.65 -0.72 2.91
C ILE A 141 3.73 -0.26 3.89
N ARG A 142 4.24 0.96 3.76
CA ARG A 142 5.23 1.51 4.70
C ARG A 142 4.71 1.57 6.12
N TYR A 143 3.41 1.89 6.30
CA TYR A 143 2.78 1.87 7.61
C TYR A 143 2.75 0.46 8.19
N LEU A 144 2.29 -0.54 7.43
CA LEU A 144 2.20 -1.92 7.89
C LEU A 144 3.60 -2.52 8.14
N LEU A 145 4.61 -2.17 7.34
CA LEU A 145 6.01 -2.52 7.59
C LEU A 145 6.54 -1.90 8.90
N LYS A 146 6.21 -0.61 9.17
CA LYS A 146 6.54 0.03 10.45
C LYS A 146 5.89 -0.72 11.62
N LYS A 147 4.58 -1.04 11.52
CA LYS A 147 3.84 -1.78 12.54
C LYS A 147 4.48 -3.16 12.79
N ALA A 148 4.87 -3.85 11.74
CA ALA A 148 5.45 -5.19 11.80
C ALA A 148 6.88 -5.21 12.38
N SER A 149 7.73 -4.24 12.02
CA SER A 149 9.16 -4.23 12.36
C SER A 149 9.54 -3.30 13.51
N GLY A 150 8.67 -2.38 13.90
CA GLY A 150 8.99 -1.30 14.86
C GLY A 150 9.93 -0.22 14.31
N GLN A 151 10.38 -0.32 13.07
CA GLN A 151 11.29 0.63 12.45
C GLN A 151 10.55 1.92 12.01
N ASN A 152 11.31 3.01 11.79
CA ASN A 152 10.73 4.28 11.38
C ASN A 152 10.04 4.19 10.01
N PHE A 153 8.86 4.79 9.86
CA PHE A 153 8.09 4.87 8.61
C PHE A 153 8.91 5.41 7.42
N ARG A 154 9.78 6.41 7.65
CA ARG A 154 10.61 7.01 6.60
C ARG A 154 11.70 6.08 6.08
N GLN A 155 12.10 5.09 6.87
CA GLN A 155 13.13 4.10 6.49
C GLN A 155 12.55 2.94 5.70
N GLN A 156 11.21 2.79 5.71
CA GLN A 156 10.55 1.73 4.97
C GLN A 156 10.51 2.04 3.48
N THR A 157 10.83 1.05 2.67
CA THR A 157 10.73 1.11 1.21
C THR A 157 9.62 0.20 0.74
N ALA A 158 8.77 0.70 -0.13
CA ALA A 158 7.76 -0.10 -0.82
C ALA A 158 7.96 0.05 -2.33
N LEU A 159 8.50 -0.96 -2.98
CA LEU A 159 8.78 -0.99 -4.42
C LEU A 159 7.53 -1.41 -5.20
N HIS A 160 7.30 -0.81 -6.37
CA HIS A 160 6.22 -1.23 -7.27
C HIS A 160 6.39 -2.69 -7.69
N GLY A 161 5.26 -3.41 -7.77
CA GLY A 161 5.28 -4.80 -8.22
C GLY A 161 5.99 -5.78 -7.28
N HIS A 162 6.20 -5.41 -6.02
CA HIS A 162 6.74 -6.29 -5.00
C HIS A 162 5.65 -6.72 -4.02
N CYS A 163 5.77 -7.95 -3.55
CA CYS A 163 4.98 -8.51 -2.46
C CYS A 163 5.80 -8.47 -1.17
N TYR A 164 5.19 -7.95 -0.12
CA TYR A 164 5.70 -7.89 1.25
C TYR A 164 4.85 -8.84 2.09
N THR A 165 5.39 -9.99 2.44
CA THR A 165 4.71 -10.99 3.26
C THR A 165 5.07 -10.76 4.72
N LEU A 166 4.06 -10.42 5.54
CA LEU A 166 4.18 -10.19 6.97
C LEU A 166 3.46 -11.30 7.73
N VAL A 167 4.10 -11.89 8.73
CA VAL A 167 3.57 -13.04 9.47
C VAL A 167 3.53 -12.71 10.97
N TRP A 168 2.37 -12.81 11.58
CA TRP A 168 2.17 -12.76 13.03
C TRP A 168 1.84 -14.14 13.59
N GLN A 169 2.03 -14.32 14.87
CA GLN A 169 1.70 -15.59 15.55
C GLN A 169 0.23 -15.98 15.33
N ASN A 170 -0.67 -15.02 15.41
CA ASN A 170 -2.10 -15.12 15.13
C ASN A 170 -2.68 -13.73 14.89
N ARG A 171 -3.98 -13.62 14.58
CA ARG A 171 -4.68 -12.37 14.34
C ARG A 171 -4.73 -11.47 15.58
N GLU A 172 -4.93 -12.05 16.78
CA GLU A 172 -4.95 -11.33 18.05
C GLU A 172 -3.62 -10.60 18.29
N ALA A 173 -2.47 -11.25 18.04
CA ALA A 173 -1.15 -10.63 18.14
C ALA A 173 -1.00 -9.40 17.21
N TYR A 174 -1.57 -9.45 15.98
CA TYR A 174 -1.62 -8.28 15.10
C TYR A 174 -2.48 -7.17 15.71
N GLU A 175 -3.67 -7.48 16.22
CA GLU A 175 -4.63 -6.53 16.81
C GLU A 175 -4.07 -5.85 18.06
N GLU A 176 -3.34 -6.57 18.89
CA GLU A 176 -2.64 -6.07 20.08
C GLU A 176 -1.38 -5.25 19.76
N GLY A 177 -0.98 -5.18 18.49
CA GLY A 177 0.18 -4.43 18.04
C GLY A 177 1.53 -5.10 18.31
N ALA A 178 1.52 -6.43 18.50
CA ALA A 178 2.76 -7.20 18.60
C ALA A 178 3.59 -7.09 17.30
N PRO A 179 4.93 -7.15 17.38
CA PRO A 179 5.75 -7.21 16.18
C PRO A 179 5.48 -8.50 15.40
N CYS A 180 5.67 -8.48 14.08
CA CYS A 180 5.56 -9.69 13.28
C CYS A 180 6.69 -10.68 13.64
N THR A 181 6.43 -11.97 13.46
CA THR A 181 7.40 -13.04 13.72
C THR A 181 8.41 -13.19 12.59
N SER A 182 8.00 -12.85 11.37
CA SER A 182 8.88 -12.81 10.19
C SER A 182 8.28 -11.95 9.09
N TYR A 183 9.15 -11.47 8.19
CA TYR A 183 8.71 -10.86 6.93
C TYR A 183 9.67 -11.20 5.79
N SER A 184 9.15 -11.19 4.57
CA SER A 184 9.92 -11.34 3.34
C SER A 184 9.45 -10.36 2.27
N VAL A 185 10.30 -10.13 1.28
CA VAL A 185 10.00 -9.26 0.12
C VAL A 185 10.41 -9.99 -1.14
N GLU A 186 9.52 -10.05 -2.11
CA GLU A 186 9.79 -10.66 -3.41
C GLU A 186 9.22 -9.84 -4.57
N PRO A 187 9.90 -9.78 -5.72
CA PRO A 187 9.35 -9.16 -6.92
C PRO A 187 8.33 -10.10 -7.56
N LEU A 188 7.14 -9.59 -7.88
CA LEU A 188 6.10 -10.30 -8.65
C LEU A 188 6.07 -9.88 -10.12
N MET A 189 6.79 -8.83 -10.48
CA MET A 189 6.86 -8.31 -11.83
C MET A 189 8.29 -8.34 -12.33
N ALA A 190 8.48 -8.68 -13.61
CA ALA A 190 9.76 -8.48 -14.26
C ALA A 190 10.07 -6.98 -14.24
N ASN A 191 11.32 -6.62 -13.94
CA ASN A 191 11.76 -5.23 -13.96
C ASN A 191 11.36 -4.61 -15.30
N ALA A 192 10.58 -3.52 -15.27
CA ALA A 192 10.20 -2.77 -16.46
C ALA A 192 11.38 -1.99 -17.07
N ASN A 193 12.60 -2.21 -16.57
CA ASN A 193 13.86 -1.70 -17.06
C ASN A 193 14.72 -2.88 -17.52
N GLY A 194 14.41 -3.41 -18.67
CA GLY A 194 15.33 -4.19 -19.49
C GLY A 194 16.03 -3.24 -20.44
#